data_56606f78633011c99f6e5dbb6dab9bb6
#
_entry.id   56606f78633011c99f6e5dbb6dab9bb6
#
_cell.length_a   1.000
_cell.length_b   1.000
_cell.length_c   1.000
_cell.angle_alpha   90.00
_cell.angle_beta   90.00
_cell.angle_gamma   90.00
#
_symmetry.space_group_name_H-M   'P 1'
#
loop_
_entity.id
_entity.type
_entity.pdbx_description
1 polymer ?
#
loop_
_entity_poly.entity_id
_entity_poly.type
_entity_poly.pdbx_seq_one_letter_code
_entity_poly.pdbx_strand_id
1 'polypeptide(L)'
;MSDRITPAENLGSPGSSLLLAQGLCKNFGGLRAVDHADIVVKEGSITGLIGPNGAGKTTLFNLLSNFIRPDQGEVLFNGDSIGQLAPHQIALQGCVRTFQVAKVLSRLTVLENMLLADQHQTGEKFLPRLLKFAKVQREERANREKAMAMLESVGLGAKAQDYAGALSGGQRKLLEMARALMSNPKLILLDEPAAGVNPTLIGQICEHIVNWNRQGITFLVIEHNMDVIMTLCHHVWVLAEGRNLADGSPEQIQSDPRVLEAYLGDS
;
A
#
# COMPACT_ATOMS: atom_id res chain seq x y z
N MET A 1 -18.54 2.88 35.89
CA MET A 1 -19.09 3.92 35.00
C MET A 1 -18.16 3.93 33.81
N SER A 2 -18.60 3.40 32.71
CA SER A 2 -17.81 3.18 31.52
C SER A 2 -17.92 4.42 30.64
N ASP A 3 -16.87 5.22 30.57
CA ASP A 3 -16.79 6.34 29.63
C ASP A 3 -16.62 5.74 28.23
N ARG A 4 -17.73 5.72 27.49
CA ARG A 4 -17.70 5.51 26.04
C ARG A 4 -17.08 6.75 25.43
N ILE A 5 -15.81 6.65 25.04
CA ILE A 5 -15.20 7.59 24.12
C ILE A 5 -15.97 7.46 22.80
N THR A 6 -16.69 8.48 22.44
CA THR A 6 -17.42 8.61 21.18
C THR A 6 -16.42 9.01 20.10
N PRO A 7 -16.05 8.15 19.14
CA PRO A 7 -15.14 8.50 18.05
C PRO A 7 -15.96 8.91 16.81
N ALA A 8 -16.79 9.94 16.88
CA ALA A 8 -17.68 10.23 15.75
C ALA A 8 -17.68 11.68 15.26
N GLU A 9 -16.78 12.56 15.71
CA GLU A 9 -16.88 13.97 15.32
C GLU A 9 -15.85 14.49 14.33
N ASN A 10 -14.89 13.67 13.84
CA ASN A 10 -13.88 14.11 12.85
C ASN A 10 -13.65 13.19 11.67
N LEU A 11 -14.57 12.31 11.34
CA LEU A 11 -14.55 11.66 10.04
C LEU A 11 -14.92 12.72 9.00
N GLY A 12 -13.91 13.26 8.31
CA GLY A 12 -14.10 14.23 7.22
C GLY A 12 -15.23 13.76 6.29
N SER A 13 -15.99 14.73 5.77
CA SER A 13 -17.16 14.49 4.90
C SER A 13 -16.86 13.37 3.88
N PRO A 14 -17.83 12.46 3.59
CA PRO A 14 -17.66 11.30 2.71
C PRO A 14 -17.12 11.59 1.31
N GLY A 15 -17.07 12.85 0.90
CA GLY A 15 -16.63 13.29 -0.43
C GLY A 15 -15.12 13.45 -0.62
N SER A 16 -14.27 13.22 0.38
CA SER A 16 -12.81 13.39 0.28
C SER A 16 -11.99 12.13 0.64
N SER A 17 -12.63 11.04 1.04
CA SER A 17 -11.93 9.79 1.40
C SER A 17 -11.84 8.84 0.20
N LEU A 18 -10.63 8.45 -0.17
CA LEU A 18 -10.41 7.43 -1.20
C LEU A 18 -10.59 6.01 -0.65
N LEU A 19 -10.14 5.76 0.60
CA LEU A 19 -10.39 4.53 1.34
C LEU A 19 -11.00 4.88 2.69
N LEU A 20 -12.09 4.21 3.02
CA LEU A 20 -12.78 4.34 4.29
C LEU A 20 -13.05 2.95 4.86
N ALA A 21 -12.58 2.70 6.06
CA ALA A 21 -12.91 1.50 6.83
C ALA A 21 -13.61 1.92 8.11
N GLN A 22 -14.72 1.25 8.44
CA GLN A 22 -15.54 1.59 9.59
C GLN A 22 -15.88 0.36 10.43
N GLY A 23 -15.60 0.43 11.73
CA GLY A 23 -15.96 -0.58 12.72
C GLY A 23 -15.40 -1.97 12.42
N LEU A 24 -14.22 -2.07 11.82
CA LEU A 24 -13.64 -3.35 11.43
C LEU A 24 -13.34 -4.21 12.65
N CYS A 25 -13.87 -5.44 12.64
CA CYS A 25 -13.56 -6.47 13.62
C CYS A 25 -13.02 -7.72 12.97
N LYS A 26 -12.03 -8.36 13.61
CA LYS A 26 -11.50 -9.68 13.20
C LYS A 26 -11.06 -10.51 14.38
N ASN A 27 -11.62 -11.73 14.45
CA ASN A 27 -11.25 -12.73 15.44
C ASN A 27 -10.55 -13.91 14.76
N PHE A 28 -9.54 -14.46 15.44
CA PHE A 28 -8.91 -15.73 15.10
C PHE A 28 -9.00 -16.66 16.29
N GLY A 29 -9.97 -17.59 16.26
CA GLY A 29 -10.30 -18.38 17.44
C GLY A 29 -10.71 -17.51 18.63
N GLY A 30 -10.00 -17.60 19.75
CA GLY A 30 -10.26 -16.78 20.94
C GLY A 30 -9.57 -15.41 20.94
N LEU A 31 -8.71 -15.11 19.94
CA LEU A 31 -7.98 -13.85 19.86
C LEU A 31 -8.71 -12.85 18.99
N ARG A 32 -9.07 -11.69 19.55
CA ARG A 32 -9.58 -10.55 18.79
C ARG A 32 -8.38 -9.72 18.31
N ALA A 33 -8.02 -9.89 17.03
CA ALA A 33 -6.86 -9.24 16.43
C ALA A 33 -7.14 -7.80 15.95
N VAL A 34 -8.40 -7.48 15.61
CA VAL A 34 -8.88 -6.13 15.29
C VAL A 34 -10.24 -5.96 15.94
N ASP A 35 -10.48 -4.84 16.60
CA ASP A 35 -11.64 -4.56 17.40
C ASP A 35 -12.16 -3.13 17.17
N HIS A 36 -13.19 -3.01 16.31
CA HIS A 36 -13.83 -1.76 15.91
C HIS A 36 -12.83 -0.70 15.40
N ALA A 37 -11.86 -1.13 14.56
CA ALA A 37 -10.90 -0.21 13.99
C ALA A 37 -11.51 0.58 12.81
N ASP A 38 -11.18 1.88 12.79
CA ASP A 38 -11.56 2.82 11.75
C ASP A 38 -10.30 3.34 11.05
N ILE A 39 -10.34 3.51 9.73
CA ILE A 39 -9.26 4.11 8.93
C ILE A 39 -9.86 4.98 7.83
N VAL A 40 -9.33 6.18 7.71
CA VAL A 40 -9.63 7.08 6.58
C VAL A 40 -8.34 7.41 5.85
N VAL A 41 -8.33 7.19 4.54
CA VAL A 41 -7.25 7.62 3.65
C VAL A 41 -7.80 8.64 2.66
N LYS A 42 -7.33 9.89 2.76
CA LYS A 42 -7.75 10.97 1.86
C LYS A 42 -7.06 10.83 0.51
N GLU A 43 -7.76 11.16 -0.57
CA GLU A 43 -7.18 11.18 -1.91
C GLU A 43 -5.98 12.14 -1.97
N GLY A 44 -4.90 11.72 -2.65
CA GLY A 44 -3.67 12.50 -2.76
C GLY A 44 -2.84 12.60 -1.48
N SER A 45 -3.21 11.87 -0.40
CA SER A 45 -2.41 11.86 0.83
C SER A 45 -1.43 10.69 0.89
N ILE A 46 -0.42 10.83 1.75
CA ILE A 46 0.37 9.72 2.28
C ILE A 46 -0.06 9.55 3.74
N THR A 47 -0.74 8.44 4.03
CA THR A 47 -1.25 8.10 5.36
C THR A 47 -0.40 7.00 5.97
N GLY A 48 0.03 7.17 7.23
CA GLY A 48 0.76 6.16 8.00
C GLY A 48 -0.18 5.31 8.85
N LEU A 49 0.17 4.03 9.04
CA LEU A 49 -0.42 3.16 10.05
C LEU A 49 0.71 2.58 10.89
N ILE A 50 0.77 2.97 12.15
CA ILE A 50 1.80 2.54 13.10
C ILE A 50 1.19 1.87 14.32
N GLY A 51 2.04 1.36 15.19
CA GLY A 51 1.66 0.74 16.47
C GLY A 51 2.68 -0.30 16.90
N PRO A 52 2.65 -0.75 18.16
CA PRO A 52 3.56 -1.77 18.70
C PRO A 52 3.40 -3.13 17.99
N ASN A 53 4.30 -4.05 18.28
CA ASN A 53 4.18 -5.43 17.80
C ASN A 53 2.92 -6.08 18.37
N GLY A 54 2.24 -6.90 17.55
CA GLY A 54 0.97 -7.49 17.98
C GLY A 54 -0.24 -6.55 17.98
N ALA A 55 -0.09 -5.26 17.69
CA ALA A 55 -1.20 -4.28 17.67
C ALA A 55 -2.32 -4.59 16.65
N GLY A 56 -2.13 -5.56 15.76
CA GLY A 56 -3.14 -5.91 14.73
C GLY A 56 -2.95 -5.24 13.38
N LYS A 57 -1.85 -4.47 13.16
CA LYS A 57 -1.57 -3.73 11.92
C LYS A 57 -1.66 -4.59 10.66
N THR A 58 -0.94 -5.71 10.62
CA THR A 58 -0.95 -6.64 9.47
C THR A 58 -2.33 -7.23 9.24
N THR A 59 -3.08 -7.53 10.30
CA THR A 59 -4.47 -7.99 10.19
C THR A 59 -5.35 -6.91 9.59
N LEU A 60 -5.29 -5.69 10.10
CA LEU A 60 -6.03 -4.55 9.57
C LEU A 60 -5.70 -4.30 8.09
N PHE A 61 -4.44 -4.36 7.72
CA PHE A 61 -4.00 -4.19 6.32
C PHE A 61 -4.53 -5.29 5.39
N ASN A 62 -4.62 -6.53 5.91
CA ASN A 62 -5.25 -7.64 5.20
C ASN A 62 -6.76 -7.42 5.02
N LEU A 63 -7.44 -6.81 6.00
CA LEU A 63 -8.85 -6.43 5.91
C LEU A 63 -9.04 -5.32 4.86
N LEU A 64 -8.23 -4.25 4.89
CA LEU A 64 -8.30 -3.12 3.97
C LEU A 64 -8.10 -3.53 2.50
N SER A 65 -7.32 -4.58 2.25
CA SER A 65 -7.05 -5.14 0.91
C SER A 65 -7.91 -6.37 0.57
N ASN A 66 -8.85 -6.71 1.45
CA ASN A 66 -9.75 -7.87 1.37
C ASN A 66 -9.04 -9.22 1.13
N PHE A 67 -7.77 -9.35 1.57
CA PHE A 67 -7.08 -10.64 1.64
C PHE A 67 -7.69 -11.55 2.71
N ILE A 68 -8.24 -10.97 3.77
CA ILE A 68 -9.12 -11.61 4.73
C ILE A 68 -10.39 -10.77 4.86
N ARG A 69 -11.51 -11.40 5.11
CA ARG A 69 -12.80 -10.71 5.31
C ARG A 69 -12.96 -10.30 6.77
N PRO A 70 -13.47 -9.10 7.04
CA PRO A 70 -13.85 -8.72 8.38
C PRO A 70 -15.02 -9.59 8.90
N ASP A 71 -15.08 -9.77 10.21
CA ASP A 71 -16.24 -10.41 10.86
C ASP A 71 -17.37 -9.37 11.06
N GLN A 72 -16.99 -8.08 11.22
CA GLN A 72 -17.91 -6.93 11.31
C GLN A 72 -17.24 -5.70 10.68
N GLY A 73 -18.06 -4.70 10.37
CA GLY A 73 -17.63 -3.47 9.71
C GLY A 73 -17.54 -3.60 8.20
N GLU A 74 -17.12 -2.53 7.54
CA GLU A 74 -17.02 -2.48 6.08
C GLU A 74 -15.82 -1.66 5.63
N VAL A 75 -15.40 -1.91 4.38
CA VAL A 75 -14.37 -1.14 3.69
C VAL A 75 -14.95 -0.60 2.39
N LEU A 76 -14.88 0.71 2.22
CA LEU A 76 -15.27 1.41 1.01
C LEU A 76 -14.00 1.90 0.29
N PHE A 77 -13.93 1.68 -1.00
CA PHE A 77 -12.90 2.25 -1.87
C PHE A 77 -13.56 3.10 -2.96
N ASN A 78 -13.18 4.36 -3.04
CA ASN A 78 -13.79 5.36 -3.94
C ASN A 78 -15.33 5.43 -3.80
N GLY A 79 -15.84 5.23 -2.57
CA GLY A 79 -17.27 5.22 -2.23
C GLY A 79 -17.98 3.89 -2.41
N ASP A 80 -17.37 2.91 -3.05
CA ASP A 80 -17.96 1.59 -3.30
C ASP A 80 -17.45 0.54 -2.30
N SER A 81 -18.36 -0.32 -1.79
CA SER A 81 -18.00 -1.41 -0.90
C SER A 81 -17.17 -2.48 -1.62
N ILE A 82 -16.00 -2.80 -1.05
CA ILE A 82 -15.09 -3.83 -1.62
C ILE A 82 -15.19 -5.18 -0.91
N GLY A 83 -16.02 -5.31 0.12
CA GLY A 83 -16.08 -6.50 0.98
C GLY A 83 -16.42 -7.82 0.26
N GLN A 84 -17.07 -7.77 -0.90
CA GLN A 84 -17.40 -8.94 -1.71
C GLN A 84 -16.44 -9.19 -2.87
N LEU A 85 -15.53 -8.26 -3.13
CA LEU A 85 -14.59 -8.35 -4.25
C LEU A 85 -13.37 -9.21 -3.89
N ALA A 86 -12.87 -9.96 -4.86
CA ALA A 86 -11.58 -10.63 -4.71
C ALA A 86 -10.43 -9.60 -4.82
N PRO A 87 -9.24 -9.83 -4.21
CA PRO A 87 -8.13 -8.87 -4.24
C PRO A 87 -7.72 -8.41 -5.65
N HIS A 88 -7.78 -9.29 -6.65
CA HIS A 88 -7.47 -8.91 -8.02
C HIS A 88 -8.51 -7.95 -8.63
N GLN A 89 -9.79 -8.04 -8.24
CA GLN A 89 -10.84 -7.12 -8.67
C GLN A 89 -10.66 -5.74 -8.04
N ILE A 90 -10.22 -5.70 -6.77
CA ILE A 90 -9.87 -4.46 -6.06
C ILE A 90 -8.65 -3.79 -6.74
N ALA A 91 -7.64 -4.57 -7.12
CA ALA A 91 -6.49 -4.08 -7.86
C ALA A 91 -6.91 -3.46 -9.22
N LEU A 92 -7.87 -4.08 -9.94
CA LEU A 92 -8.42 -3.53 -11.18
C LEU A 92 -9.16 -2.20 -10.99
N GLN A 93 -9.69 -1.92 -9.79
CA GLN A 93 -10.29 -0.63 -9.45
C GLN A 93 -9.24 0.45 -9.10
N GLY A 94 -7.97 0.05 -8.97
CA GLY A 94 -6.85 0.94 -8.69
C GLY A 94 -6.37 0.94 -7.24
N CYS A 95 -6.78 0.00 -6.39
CA CYS A 95 -6.21 -0.21 -5.07
C CYS A 95 -5.23 -1.39 -5.11
N VAL A 96 -3.94 -1.08 -5.11
CA VAL A 96 -2.86 -2.07 -5.26
C VAL A 96 -2.10 -2.22 -3.95
N ARG A 97 -1.71 -3.44 -3.61
CA ARG A 97 -0.90 -3.74 -2.43
C ARG A 97 0.45 -4.31 -2.80
N THR A 98 1.50 -3.83 -2.15
CA THR A 98 2.82 -4.50 -2.11
C THR A 98 2.90 -5.46 -0.91
N PHE A 99 3.94 -6.30 -0.86
CA PHE A 99 4.15 -7.26 0.22
C PHE A 99 5.42 -6.91 0.99
N GLN A 100 5.48 -7.29 2.27
CA GLN A 100 6.64 -7.07 3.14
C GLN A 100 7.92 -7.68 2.54
N VAL A 101 7.83 -8.88 1.97
CA VAL A 101 8.92 -9.49 1.20
C VAL A 101 8.68 -9.26 -0.28
N ALA A 102 9.60 -8.58 -0.94
CA ALA A 102 9.49 -8.26 -2.36
C ALA A 102 9.27 -9.51 -3.21
N LYS A 103 8.07 -9.64 -3.77
CA LYS A 103 7.67 -10.77 -4.62
C LYS A 103 8.04 -10.50 -6.08
N VAL A 104 9.33 -10.50 -6.37
CA VAL A 104 9.80 -10.44 -7.77
C VAL A 104 9.94 -11.84 -8.36
N LEU A 105 9.65 -11.97 -9.65
CA LEU A 105 9.83 -13.21 -10.39
C LEU A 105 11.30 -13.35 -10.76
N SER A 106 12.08 -14.02 -9.92
CA SER A 106 13.54 -14.06 -9.97
C SER A 106 14.12 -14.66 -11.26
N ARG A 107 13.34 -15.51 -11.95
CA ARG A 107 13.73 -16.15 -13.23
C ARG A 107 13.37 -15.33 -14.47
N LEU A 108 12.72 -14.20 -14.31
CA LEU A 108 12.42 -13.24 -15.35
C LEU A 108 13.37 -12.04 -15.25
N THR A 109 13.58 -11.38 -16.38
CA THR A 109 14.31 -10.10 -16.39
C THR A 109 13.55 -9.02 -15.63
N VAL A 110 14.25 -7.96 -15.26
CA VAL A 110 13.65 -6.79 -14.62
C VAL A 110 12.55 -6.20 -15.49
N LEU A 111 12.78 -6.09 -16.79
CA LEU A 111 11.79 -5.58 -17.74
C LEU A 111 10.57 -6.51 -17.87
N GLU A 112 10.77 -7.83 -17.95
CA GLU A 112 9.67 -8.80 -17.99
C GLU A 112 8.81 -8.73 -16.72
N ASN A 113 9.44 -8.54 -15.56
CA ASN A 113 8.71 -8.29 -14.31
C ASN A 113 7.79 -7.08 -14.39
N MET A 114 8.24 -6.00 -15.03
CA MET A 114 7.42 -4.79 -15.23
C MET A 114 6.26 -5.06 -16.19
N LEU A 115 6.54 -5.68 -17.32
CA LEU A 115 5.54 -5.95 -18.37
C LEU A 115 4.39 -6.84 -17.89
N LEU A 116 4.67 -7.81 -17.01
CA LEU A 116 3.65 -8.68 -16.42
C LEU A 116 2.73 -7.95 -15.42
N ALA A 117 3.10 -6.78 -14.93
CA ALA A 117 2.29 -6.02 -14.00
C ALA A 117 1.22 -5.14 -14.68
N ASP A 118 1.29 -4.98 -15.99
CA ASP A 118 0.26 -4.25 -16.73
C ASP A 118 -1.02 -5.08 -16.86
N GLN A 119 -2.13 -4.51 -16.37
CA GLN A 119 -3.43 -5.19 -16.26
C GLN A 119 -4.26 -5.14 -17.55
N HIS A 120 -3.87 -4.36 -18.57
CA HIS A 120 -4.70 -4.07 -19.75
C HIS A 120 -4.08 -4.61 -21.05
N GLN A 121 -3.55 -5.86 -21.04
CA GLN A 121 -2.98 -6.46 -22.24
C GLN A 121 -4.06 -7.09 -23.12
N THR A 122 -4.44 -6.39 -24.21
CA THR A 122 -5.40 -6.93 -25.21
C THR A 122 -4.90 -8.25 -25.84
N GLY A 123 -3.58 -8.49 -25.83
CA GLY A 123 -2.94 -9.70 -26.37
C GLY A 123 -3.23 -11.01 -25.62
N GLU A 124 -3.78 -10.94 -24.38
CA GLU A 124 -4.16 -12.13 -23.62
C GLU A 124 -5.43 -12.82 -24.15
N LYS A 125 -6.24 -12.13 -24.95
CA LYS A 125 -7.46 -12.70 -25.57
C LYS A 125 -7.13 -13.25 -26.95
N PHE A 126 -7.27 -14.57 -27.16
CA PHE A 126 -6.92 -15.29 -28.41
C PHE A 126 -7.56 -14.69 -29.67
N LEU A 127 -8.83 -14.33 -29.66
CA LEU A 127 -9.56 -13.79 -30.82
C LEU A 127 -9.08 -12.41 -31.31
N PRO A 128 -8.82 -11.41 -30.45
CA PRO A 128 -8.31 -10.11 -30.87
C PRO A 128 -6.92 -10.14 -31.48
N ARG A 129 -6.08 -11.12 -31.09
CA ARG A 129 -4.70 -11.24 -31.55
C ARG A 129 -4.59 -11.52 -33.05
N LEU A 130 -5.51 -12.31 -33.63
CA LEU A 130 -5.54 -12.61 -35.06
C LEU A 130 -6.07 -11.43 -35.92
N LEU A 131 -7.00 -10.64 -35.39
CA LEU A 131 -7.71 -9.60 -36.13
C LEU A 131 -7.16 -8.18 -35.94
N LYS A 132 -6.31 -7.96 -34.91
CA LYS A 132 -5.80 -6.63 -34.52
C LYS A 132 -4.29 -6.60 -34.25
N PHE A 133 -3.51 -7.36 -35.02
CA PHE A 133 -2.06 -7.50 -34.85
C PHE A 133 -1.31 -6.15 -34.70
N ALA A 134 -1.62 -5.18 -35.56
CA ALA A 134 -1.02 -3.85 -35.50
C ALA A 134 -1.40 -3.07 -34.20
N LYS A 135 -2.59 -3.28 -33.65
CA LYS A 135 -3.02 -2.68 -32.39
C LYS A 135 -2.28 -3.30 -31.20
N VAL A 136 -2.17 -4.62 -31.17
CA VAL A 136 -1.42 -5.37 -30.14
C VAL A 136 0.04 -4.95 -30.13
N GLN A 137 0.69 -4.87 -31.28
CA GLN A 137 2.09 -4.41 -31.36
C GLN A 137 2.27 -2.98 -30.85
N ARG A 138 1.32 -2.08 -31.13
CA ARG A 138 1.39 -0.70 -30.62
C ARG A 138 1.24 -0.66 -29.10
N GLU A 139 0.32 -1.45 -28.55
CA GLU A 139 0.11 -1.56 -27.09
C GLU A 139 1.35 -2.15 -26.42
N GLU A 140 1.92 -3.25 -26.95
CA GLU A 140 3.15 -3.87 -26.42
C GLU A 140 4.33 -2.89 -26.43
N ARG A 141 4.47 -2.11 -27.51
CA ARG A 141 5.52 -1.09 -27.60
C ARG A 141 5.32 0.03 -26.56
N ALA A 142 4.10 0.56 -26.45
CA ALA A 142 3.78 1.61 -25.46
C ALA A 142 4.02 1.11 -24.03
N ASN A 143 3.62 -0.13 -23.72
CA ASN A 143 3.85 -0.74 -22.42
C ASN A 143 5.33 -0.93 -22.11
N ARG A 144 6.12 -1.32 -23.13
CA ARG A 144 7.57 -1.45 -23.00
C ARG A 144 8.24 -0.08 -22.77
N GLU A 145 7.81 0.96 -23.50
CA GLU A 145 8.30 2.33 -23.30
C GLU A 145 7.97 2.84 -21.90
N LYS A 146 6.73 2.62 -21.43
CA LYS A 146 6.30 2.95 -20.06
C LYS A 146 7.12 2.21 -19.01
N ALA A 147 7.32 0.90 -19.20
CA ALA A 147 8.11 0.07 -18.27
C ALA A 147 9.56 0.56 -18.20
N MET A 148 10.18 0.88 -19.34
CA MET A 148 11.55 1.41 -19.37
C MET A 148 11.66 2.76 -18.69
N ALA A 149 10.75 3.70 -18.98
CA ALA A 149 10.73 5.02 -18.31
C ALA A 149 10.58 4.89 -16.79
N MET A 150 9.73 3.96 -16.33
CA MET A 150 9.56 3.68 -14.90
C MET A 150 10.85 3.08 -14.29
N LEU A 151 11.50 2.13 -14.97
CA LEU A 151 12.78 1.56 -14.51
C LEU A 151 13.89 2.61 -14.44
N GLU A 152 13.94 3.50 -15.42
CA GLU A 152 14.90 4.62 -15.42
C GLU A 152 14.65 5.55 -14.23
N SER A 153 13.39 5.86 -13.92
CA SER A 153 13.01 6.73 -12.81
C SER A 153 13.42 6.19 -11.43
N VAL A 154 13.54 4.86 -11.28
CA VAL A 154 13.98 4.20 -10.04
C VAL A 154 15.43 3.71 -10.10
N GLY A 155 16.21 4.14 -11.11
CA GLY A 155 17.62 3.78 -11.25
C GLY A 155 17.88 2.32 -11.66
N LEU A 156 16.89 1.62 -12.21
CA LEU A 156 17.01 0.24 -12.67
C LEU A 156 17.07 0.09 -14.19
N GLY A 157 17.08 1.19 -14.96
CA GLY A 157 17.08 1.17 -16.41
C GLY A 157 18.24 0.36 -17.02
N ALA A 158 19.47 0.55 -16.54
CA ALA A 158 20.65 -0.21 -16.98
C ALA A 158 20.56 -1.72 -16.68
N LYS A 159 19.68 -2.13 -15.76
CA LYS A 159 19.46 -3.52 -15.33
C LYS A 159 18.22 -4.16 -15.96
N ALA A 160 17.59 -3.49 -16.91
CA ALA A 160 16.33 -3.95 -17.50
C ALA A 160 16.41 -5.37 -18.09
N GLN A 161 17.57 -5.79 -18.60
CA GLN A 161 17.82 -7.11 -19.17
C GLN A 161 18.41 -8.12 -18.18
N ASP A 162 18.81 -7.68 -16.96
CA ASP A 162 19.31 -8.57 -15.93
C ASP A 162 18.16 -9.41 -15.36
N TYR A 163 18.44 -10.61 -14.86
CA TYR A 163 17.46 -11.37 -14.10
C TYR A 163 17.16 -10.69 -12.76
N ALA A 164 15.87 -10.57 -12.41
CA ALA A 164 15.46 -9.92 -11.17
C ALA A 164 16.02 -10.60 -9.91
N GLY A 165 16.35 -11.90 -10.00
CA GLY A 165 17.04 -12.64 -8.94
C GLY A 165 18.45 -12.12 -8.63
N ALA A 166 19.13 -11.48 -9.59
CA ALA A 166 20.47 -10.91 -9.41
C ALA A 166 20.46 -9.53 -8.70
N LEU A 167 19.29 -8.91 -8.55
CA LEU A 167 19.15 -7.63 -7.86
C LEU A 167 19.42 -7.75 -6.35
N SER A 168 19.98 -6.69 -5.75
CA SER A 168 20.06 -6.56 -4.30
C SER A 168 18.66 -6.51 -3.65
N GLY A 169 18.57 -6.72 -2.34
CA GLY A 169 17.29 -6.65 -1.60
C GLY A 169 16.56 -5.33 -1.85
N GLY A 170 17.25 -4.21 -1.73
CA GLY A 170 16.68 -2.89 -1.97
C GLY A 170 16.29 -2.63 -3.42
N GLN A 171 17.08 -3.11 -4.40
CA GLN A 171 16.72 -3.02 -5.81
C GLN A 171 15.47 -3.85 -6.13
N ARG A 172 15.31 -5.02 -5.50
CA ARG A 172 14.06 -5.80 -5.61
C ARG A 172 12.86 -5.04 -5.04
N LYS A 173 13.06 -4.31 -3.93
CA LYS A 173 11.99 -3.48 -3.34
C LYS A 173 11.57 -2.35 -4.27
N LEU A 174 12.54 -1.63 -4.87
CA LEU A 174 12.27 -0.61 -5.89
C LEU A 174 11.54 -1.21 -7.11
N LEU A 175 11.96 -2.37 -7.59
CA LEU A 175 11.29 -3.06 -8.70
C LEU A 175 9.84 -3.42 -8.35
N GLU A 176 9.58 -3.90 -7.12
CA GLU A 176 8.23 -4.21 -6.67
C GLU A 176 7.32 -2.98 -6.65
N MET A 177 7.83 -1.86 -6.13
CA MET A 177 7.10 -0.59 -6.11
C MET A 177 6.84 -0.07 -7.52
N ALA A 178 7.84 -0.10 -8.40
CA ALA A 178 7.71 0.28 -9.79
C ALA A 178 6.66 -0.59 -10.53
N ARG A 179 6.62 -1.89 -10.25
CA ARG A 179 5.59 -2.81 -10.77
C ARG A 179 4.18 -2.41 -10.35
N ALA A 180 3.99 -2.02 -9.08
CA ALA A 180 2.68 -1.58 -8.60
C ALA A 180 2.17 -0.38 -9.39
N LEU A 181 3.05 0.51 -9.83
CA LEU A 181 2.73 1.70 -10.62
C LEU A 181 2.33 1.40 -12.08
N MET A 182 2.73 0.25 -12.62
CA MET A 182 2.37 -0.13 -14.00
C MET A 182 0.86 -0.22 -14.22
N SER A 183 0.09 -0.55 -13.18
CA SER A 183 -1.36 -0.64 -13.24
C SER A 183 -2.10 0.70 -13.13
N ASN A 184 -1.39 1.85 -13.09
CA ASN A 184 -1.95 3.19 -12.86
C ASN A 184 -2.86 3.25 -11.61
N PRO A 185 -2.33 2.90 -10.42
CA PRO A 185 -3.12 2.81 -9.22
C PRO A 185 -3.57 4.20 -8.73
N LYS A 186 -4.75 4.25 -8.09
CA LYS A 186 -5.20 5.41 -7.32
C LYS A 186 -4.65 5.38 -5.90
N LEU A 187 -4.55 4.18 -5.32
CA LEU A 187 -4.06 3.90 -3.97
C LEU A 187 -3.05 2.76 -4.00
N ILE A 188 -1.91 2.97 -3.36
CA ILE A 188 -0.95 1.91 -3.08
C ILE A 188 -0.88 1.68 -1.58
N LEU A 189 -1.09 0.43 -1.18
CA LEU A 189 -0.89 -0.06 0.18
C LEU A 189 0.54 -0.60 0.28
N LEU A 190 1.42 0.09 1.05
CA LEU A 190 2.83 -0.28 1.26
C LEU A 190 3.01 -0.97 2.62
N ASP A 191 3.55 -2.18 2.59
CA ASP A 191 3.81 -2.99 3.79
C ASP A 191 5.31 -2.95 4.10
N GLU A 192 5.70 -2.16 5.10
CA GLU A 192 7.06 -1.94 5.58
C GLU A 192 8.09 -1.70 4.44
N PRO A 193 7.94 -0.62 3.67
CA PRO A 193 8.82 -0.36 2.52
C PRO A 193 10.29 -0.18 2.90
N ALA A 194 10.60 0.22 4.13
CA ALA A 194 11.95 0.41 4.64
C ALA A 194 12.56 -0.84 5.30
N ALA A 195 11.79 -1.93 5.51
CA ALA A 195 12.28 -3.11 6.21
C ALA A 195 13.44 -3.80 5.47
N GLY A 196 14.54 -4.06 6.18
CA GLY A 196 15.72 -4.73 5.64
C GLY A 196 16.51 -3.94 4.59
N VAL A 197 16.32 -2.63 4.54
CA VAL A 197 16.95 -1.71 3.59
C VAL A 197 17.98 -0.84 4.32
N ASN A 198 19.10 -0.53 3.67
CA ASN A 198 20.09 0.37 4.25
C ASN A 198 19.60 1.83 4.29
N PRO A 199 20.11 2.69 5.21
CA PRO A 199 19.62 4.06 5.38
C PRO A 199 19.64 4.92 4.11
N THR A 200 20.66 4.81 3.28
CA THR A 200 20.78 5.58 2.03
C THR A 200 19.63 5.24 1.07
N LEU A 201 19.29 3.96 0.95
CA LEU A 201 18.23 3.52 0.06
C LEU A 201 16.84 3.80 0.65
N ILE A 202 16.70 3.87 1.98
CA ILE A 202 15.46 4.33 2.64
C ILE A 202 15.14 5.76 2.17
N GLY A 203 16.13 6.66 2.19
CA GLY A 203 15.97 8.02 1.67
C GLY A 203 15.46 8.04 0.22
N GLN A 204 16.07 7.23 -0.66
CA GLN A 204 15.63 7.13 -2.06
C GLN A 204 14.20 6.60 -2.20
N ILE A 205 13.83 5.58 -1.41
CA ILE A 205 12.46 5.06 -1.39
C ILE A 205 11.48 6.15 -0.97
N CYS A 206 11.80 6.91 0.07
CA CYS A 206 10.97 8.03 0.52
C CYS A 206 10.81 9.10 -0.57
N GLU A 207 11.90 9.48 -1.24
CA GLU A 207 11.85 10.44 -2.35
C GLU A 207 10.98 9.94 -3.51
N HIS A 208 11.06 8.66 -3.87
CA HIS A 208 10.21 8.07 -4.90
C HIS A 208 8.74 8.12 -4.50
N ILE A 209 8.38 7.73 -3.27
CA ILE A 209 7.00 7.77 -2.76
C ILE A 209 6.45 9.20 -2.83
N VAL A 210 7.21 10.20 -2.35
CA VAL A 210 6.81 11.62 -2.41
C VAL A 210 6.61 12.08 -3.85
N ASN A 211 7.52 11.72 -4.76
CA ASN A 211 7.42 12.10 -6.17
C ASN A 211 6.20 11.48 -6.85
N TRP A 212 5.88 10.22 -6.57
CA TRP A 212 4.67 9.56 -7.08
C TRP A 212 3.41 10.12 -6.46
N ASN A 213 3.44 10.49 -5.18
CA ASN A 213 2.32 11.16 -4.51
C ASN A 213 2.02 12.53 -5.18
N ARG A 214 3.05 13.32 -5.48
CA ARG A 214 2.91 14.58 -6.24
C ARG A 214 2.29 14.40 -7.63
N GLN A 215 2.41 13.21 -8.21
CA GLN A 215 1.75 12.82 -9.47
C GLN A 215 0.30 12.36 -9.28
N GLY A 216 -0.24 12.44 -8.05
CA GLY A 216 -1.63 12.14 -7.71
C GLY A 216 -1.88 10.74 -7.15
N ILE A 217 -0.84 9.95 -6.87
CA ILE A 217 -1.02 8.62 -6.28
C ILE A 217 -1.17 8.76 -4.76
N THR A 218 -2.17 8.10 -4.21
CA THR A 218 -2.42 8.03 -2.77
C THR A 218 -1.66 6.86 -2.17
N PHE A 219 -1.18 7.00 -0.93
CA PHE A 219 -0.47 5.93 -0.23
C PHE A 219 -1.04 5.69 1.17
N LEU A 220 -1.14 4.41 1.55
CA LEU A 220 -1.25 3.97 2.93
C LEU A 220 -0.02 3.11 3.25
N VAL A 221 0.77 3.54 4.23
CA VAL A 221 2.06 2.94 4.56
C VAL A 221 2.00 2.35 5.98
N ILE A 222 2.24 1.04 6.12
CA ILE A 222 2.57 0.48 7.43
C ILE A 222 4.07 0.62 7.63
N GLU A 223 4.47 1.19 8.74
CA GLU A 223 5.87 1.29 9.14
C GLU A 223 6.01 1.27 10.67
N HIS A 224 7.18 0.84 11.11
CA HIS A 224 7.59 0.92 12.51
C HIS A 224 8.76 1.90 12.71
N ASN A 225 9.36 2.38 11.63
CA ASN A 225 10.42 3.39 11.64
C ASN A 225 9.80 4.79 11.67
N MET A 226 9.91 5.47 12.82
CA MET A 226 9.34 6.80 13.02
C MET A 226 9.98 7.84 12.09
N ASP A 227 11.25 7.74 11.75
CA ASP A 227 11.91 8.70 10.84
C ASP A 227 11.28 8.63 9.44
N VAL A 228 10.91 7.44 8.97
CA VAL A 228 10.20 7.25 7.70
C VAL A 228 8.79 7.86 7.77
N ILE A 229 8.06 7.62 8.87
CA ILE A 229 6.72 8.18 9.10
C ILE A 229 6.76 9.71 9.13
N MET A 230 7.69 10.29 9.87
CA MET A 230 7.87 11.75 9.97
C MET A 230 8.24 12.39 8.62
N THR A 231 9.00 11.66 7.79
CA THR A 231 9.43 12.16 6.48
C THR A 231 8.32 12.07 5.42
N LEU A 232 7.48 11.02 5.48
CA LEU A 232 6.56 10.69 4.40
C LEU A 232 5.12 11.14 4.66
N CYS A 233 4.63 10.96 5.90
CA CYS A 233 3.19 10.96 6.13
C CYS A 233 2.61 12.35 6.36
N HIS A 234 1.42 12.59 5.81
CA HIS A 234 0.61 13.78 6.10
C HIS A 234 -0.32 13.55 7.29
N HIS A 235 -0.70 12.29 7.52
CA HIS A 235 -1.56 11.86 8.61
C HIS A 235 -1.16 10.46 9.06
N VAL A 236 -1.30 10.16 10.35
CA VAL A 236 -0.89 8.88 10.94
C VAL A 236 -2.02 8.34 11.80
N TRP A 237 -2.35 7.08 11.62
CA TRP A 237 -3.20 6.28 12.50
C TRP A 237 -2.32 5.42 13.40
N VAL A 238 -2.61 5.38 14.67
CA VAL A 238 -1.94 4.53 15.65
C VAL A 238 -2.89 3.44 16.11
N LEU A 239 -2.47 2.19 15.93
CA LEU A 239 -3.19 1.02 16.40
C LEU A 239 -2.51 0.45 17.64
N ALA A 240 -3.29 0.10 18.66
CA ALA A 240 -2.85 -0.66 19.83
C ALA A 240 -3.93 -1.67 20.23
N GLU A 241 -3.56 -2.89 20.56
CA GLU A 241 -4.51 -3.97 20.97
C GLU A 241 -5.70 -4.15 20.02
N GLY A 242 -5.48 -3.99 18.72
CA GLY A 242 -6.50 -4.11 17.70
C GLY A 242 -7.44 -2.90 17.53
N ARG A 243 -7.22 -1.80 18.27
CA ARG A 243 -8.07 -0.60 18.29
C ARG A 243 -7.31 0.64 17.87
N ASN A 244 -8.02 1.66 17.41
CA ASN A 244 -7.43 2.98 17.22
C ASN A 244 -7.07 3.59 18.59
N LEU A 245 -5.79 3.93 18.77
CA LEU A 245 -5.28 4.60 19.96
C LEU A 245 -5.27 6.13 19.79
N ALA A 246 -4.78 6.58 18.63
CA ALA A 246 -4.67 7.99 18.28
C ALA A 246 -4.63 8.15 16.76
N ASP A 247 -4.91 9.37 16.28
CA ASP A 247 -4.68 9.80 14.92
C ASP A 247 -4.34 11.27 14.85
N GLY A 248 -3.58 11.70 13.85
CA GLY A 248 -3.16 13.09 13.72
C GLY A 248 -1.99 13.30 12.77
N SER A 249 -1.39 14.49 12.80
CA SER A 249 -0.13 14.73 12.10
C SER A 249 1.02 13.92 12.74
N PRO A 250 2.10 13.63 11.99
CA PRO A 250 3.26 12.93 12.55
C PRO A 250 3.78 13.59 13.84
N GLU A 251 3.83 14.93 13.91
CA GLU A 251 4.32 15.66 15.06
C GLU A 251 3.38 15.50 16.28
N GLN A 252 2.07 15.49 16.06
CA GLN A 252 1.08 15.25 17.11
C GLN A 252 1.24 13.85 17.68
N ILE A 253 1.40 12.85 16.81
CA ILE A 253 1.56 11.45 17.20
C ILE A 253 2.87 11.23 17.95
N GLN A 254 3.96 11.85 17.52
CA GLN A 254 5.27 11.73 18.18
C GLN A 254 5.25 12.28 19.63
N SER A 255 4.41 13.27 19.89
CA SER A 255 4.28 13.92 21.21
C SER A 255 3.13 13.39 22.07
N ASP A 256 2.30 12.46 21.57
CA ASP A 256 1.16 11.90 22.31
C ASP A 256 1.64 10.94 23.42
N PRO A 257 1.38 11.24 24.71
CA PRO A 257 1.80 10.40 25.83
C PRO A 257 1.25 8.96 25.74
N ARG A 258 0.04 8.78 25.21
CA ARG A 258 -0.60 7.46 25.05
C ARG A 258 0.16 6.60 24.04
N VAL A 259 0.65 7.23 22.97
CA VAL A 259 1.46 6.56 21.94
C VAL A 259 2.82 6.17 22.52
N LEU A 260 3.47 7.09 23.24
CA LEU A 260 4.75 6.81 23.90
C LEU A 260 4.63 5.65 24.90
N GLU A 261 3.58 5.63 25.73
CA GLU A 261 3.31 4.56 26.69
C GLU A 261 3.10 3.20 26.01
N ALA A 262 2.33 3.18 24.90
CA ALA A 262 2.08 1.95 24.14
C ALA A 262 3.35 1.32 23.55
N TYR A 263 4.34 2.15 23.18
CA TYR A 263 5.63 1.65 22.67
C TYR A 263 6.63 1.28 23.80
N LEU A 264 6.54 1.91 24.98
CA LEU A 264 7.39 1.62 26.14
C LEU A 264 6.94 0.37 26.90
N GLY A 265 5.65 0.04 26.85
CA GLY A 265 5.09 -1.13 27.52
C GLY A 265 5.47 -2.48 26.84
N ASP A 266 6.05 -2.44 25.65
CA ASP A 266 6.43 -3.61 24.85
C ASP A 266 7.93 -3.99 25.01
N SER A 267 8.65 -3.41 26.02
CA SER A 267 10.09 -3.61 26.28
C SER A 267 10.37 -4.71 27.30
#